data_9c91c93d5472da688753240853d2ef97
#
_entry.id   9c91c93d5472da688753240853d2ef97
#
_cell.length_a   1.000
_cell.length_b   1.000
_cell.length_c   1.000
_cell.angle_alpha   90.00
_cell.angle_beta   90.00
_cell.angle_gamma   90.00
#
_symmetry.space_group_name_H-M   'P 1'
#
loop_
_entity.id
_entity.type
_entity.pdbx_description
1 polymer ?
#
loop_
_entity_poly.entity_id
_entity_poly.type
_entity_poly.pdbx_seq_one_letter_code
_entity_poly.pdbx_strand_id
1 'polypeptide(L)'
;MWLILQQEKPEDFVIATGVQHSVREFTELAFKHAGIELKFEGEGINERGIVVKGPENLVGKVVVAVSEDFYRPTDVVNLWDDPTKAKAKLKWNPNQTSFEELVKLMVESDMAKVASEDAAMKVRTNLAEYLEKGIVK
;
A
#
# COMPACT_ATOMS: atom_id res chain seq x y z
N MET A 1 -2.45 21.33 4.38
CA MET A 1 -3.50 22.29 3.96
C MET A 1 -3.74 23.37 5.00
N TRP A 2 -4.17 23.04 6.25
CA TRP A 2 -4.49 24.06 7.28
C TRP A 2 -3.38 25.12 7.50
N LEU A 3 -2.13 24.71 7.67
CA LEU A 3 -0.97 25.61 7.82
C LEU A 3 -0.77 26.58 6.65
N ILE A 4 -1.09 26.17 5.42
CA ILE A 4 -1.01 27.02 4.24
C ILE A 4 -2.03 28.15 4.31
N LEU A 5 -3.24 27.84 4.78
CA LEU A 5 -4.32 28.82 4.94
C LEU A 5 -4.10 29.82 6.08
N GLN A 6 -3.14 29.57 6.99
CA GLN A 6 -2.79 30.47 8.09
C GLN A 6 -1.69 31.49 7.69
N GLN A 7 -1.21 31.47 6.43
CA GLN A 7 -0.21 32.43 5.98
C GLN A 7 -0.84 33.80 5.68
N GLU A 8 -0.13 34.87 5.97
CA GLU A 8 -0.59 36.25 5.71
C GLU A 8 -0.79 36.56 4.23
N LYS A 9 -0.01 35.89 3.37
CA LYS A 9 -0.06 36.04 1.91
C LYS A 9 -0.20 34.68 1.24
N PRO A 10 -1.02 34.59 0.17
CA PRO A 10 -1.10 33.39 -0.64
C PRO A 10 0.24 33.11 -1.35
N GLU A 11 0.74 31.89 -1.19
CA GLU A 11 1.97 31.43 -1.82
C GLU A 11 1.85 29.96 -2.23
N ASP A 12 2.61 29.55 -3.26
CA ASP A 12 2.71 28.18 -3.68
C ASP A 12 3.69 27.40 -2.79
N PHE A 13 3.30 26.19 -2.39
CA PHE A 13 4.12 25.30 -1.59
C PHE A 13 4.19 23.91 -2.21
N VAL A 14 5.39 23.36 -2.32
CA VAL A 14 5.61 21.96 -2.66
C VAL A 14 5.45 21.11 -1.40
N ILE A 15 4.51 20.18 -1.45
CA ILE A 15 4.20 19.26 -0.35
C ILE A 15 4.77 17.89 -0.69
N ALA A 16 5.97 17.62 -0.23
CA ALA A 16 6.70 16.38 -0.44
C ALA A 16 7.52 16.02 0.80
N THR A 17 7.91 14.77 0.93
CA THR A 17 8.80 14.32 2.02
C THR A 17 10.26 14.67 1.76
N GLY A 18 10.64 14.81 0.47
CA GLY A 18 12.03 14.94 0.01
C GLY A 18 12.76 13.58 -0.06
N VAL A 19 12.02 12.47 0.10
CA VAL A 19 12.56 11.11 -0.03
C VAL A 19 11.68 10.35 -1.03
N GLN A 20 12.32 9.66 -1.96
CA GLN A 20 11.66 8.82 -2.96
C GLN A 20 11.78 7.35 -2.58
N HIS A 21 10.69 6.61 -2.78
CA HIS A 21 10.64 5.16 -2.63
C HIS A 21 10.06 4.54 -3.89
N SER A 22 10.57 3.37 -4.28
CA SER A 22 10.05 2.64 -5.42
C SER A 22 8.79 1.84 -5.07
N VAL A 23 7.95 1.57 -6.06
CA VAL A 23 6.78 0.67 -5.90
C VAL A 23 7.25 -0.73 -5.47
N ARG A 24 8.41 -1.19 -5.96
CA ARG A 24 8.99 -2.47 -5.56
C ARG A 24 9.31 -2.49 -4.07
N GLU A 25 10.01 -1.47 -3.56
CA GLU A 25 10.33 -1.33 -2.13
C GLU A 25 9.07 -1.30 -1.26
N PHE A 26 8.04 -0.55 -1.69
CA PHE A 26 6.75 -0.55 -1.02
C PHE A 26 6.12 -1.95 -0.97
N THR A 27 6.14 -2.67 -2.10
CA THR A 27 5.58 -4.01 -2.23
C THR A 27 6.31 -5.01 -1.34
N GLU A 28 7.65 -5.00 -1.35
CA GLU A 28 8.48 -5.86 -0.49
C GLU A 28 8.17 -5.65 0.99
N LEU A 29 8.10 -4.39 1.43
CA LEU A 29 7.77 -4.04 2.81
C LEU A 29 6.35 -4.47 3.18
N ALA A 30 5.36 -4.25 2.30
CA ALA A 30 3.98 -4.64 2.55
C ALA A 30 3.84 -6.15 2.74
N PHE A 31 4.43 -6.95 1.86
CA PHE A 31 4.42 -8.41 1.99
C PHE A 31 5.18 -8.88 3.24
N LYS A 32 6.31 -8.25 3.56
CA LYS A 32 7.07 -8.55 4.78
C LYS A 32 6.24 -8.32 6.05
N HIS A 33 5.48 -7.22 6.12
CA HIS A 33 4.56 -6.96 7.24
C HIS A 33 3.38 -7.95 7.29
N ALA A 34 2.99 -8.53 6.16
CA ALA A 34 2.04 -9.63 6.09
C ALA A 34 2.65 -11.01 6.40
N GLY A 35 3.94 -11.08 6.77
CA GLY A 35 4.65 -12.34 7.07
C GLY A 35 5.11 -13.12 5.83
N ILE A 36 5.22 -12.46 4.69
CA ILE A 36 5.58 -13.06 3.40
C ILE A 36 6.87 -12.40 2.89
N GLU A 37 7.86 -13.20 2.49
CA GLU A 37 9.07 -12.70 1.83
C GLU A 37 8.99 -12.96 0.33
N LEU A 38 9.25 -11.91 -0.46
CA LEU A 38 9.26 -11.96 -1.91
C LEU A 38 10.69 -11.93 -2.46
N LYS A 39 10.87 -12.58 -3.61
CA LYS A 39 12.01 -12.39 -4.51
C LYS A 39 11.50 -11.91 -5.85
N PHE A 40 12.05 -10.80 -6.34
CA PHE A 40 11.73 -10.29 -7.67
C PHE A 40 12.67 -10.89 -8.72
N GLU A 41 12.11 -11.31 -9.86
CA GLU A 41 12.82 -11.84 -11.01
C GLU A 41 12.25 -11.23 -12.30
N GLY A 42 13.10 -11.09 -13.31
CA GLY A 42 12.75 -10.42 -14.56
C GLY A 42 12.93 -8.91 -14.52
N GLU A 43 12.62 -8.25 -15.64
CA GLU A 43 12.74 -6.79 -15.81
C GLU A 43 11.56 -6.24 -16.61
N GLY A 44 11.18 -4.99 -16.33
CA GLY A 44 10.10 -4.29 -17.02
C GLY A 44 8.78 -5.05 -16.93
N ILE A 45 8.16 -5.32 -18.07
CA ILE A 45 6.88 -6.03 -18.16
C ILE A 45 6.94 -7.49 -17.71
N ASN A 46 8.14 -8.08 -17.70
CA ASN A 46 8.36 -9.48 -17.29
C ASN A 46 8.71 -9.60 -15.81
N GLU A 47 8.73 -8.50 -15.07
CA GLU A 47 9.04 -8.51 -13.65
C GLU A 47 7.94 -9.21 -12.85
N ARG A 48 8.35 -10.12 -11.97
CA ARG A 48 7.46 -10.94 -11.13
C ARG A 48 8.00 -11.07 -9.72
N GLY A 49 7.13 -10.93 -8.73
CA GLY A 49 7.43 -11.21 -7.32
C GLY A 49 6.96 -12.61 -6.94
N ILE A 50 7.90 -13.45 -6.53
CA ILE A 50 7.69 -14.85 -6.16
C ILE A 50 7.84 -14.99 -4.65
N VAL A 51 6.94 -15.73 -4.01
CA VAL A 51 7.02 -16.00 -2.57
C VAL A 51 8.16 -16.98 -2.29
N VAL A 52 9.15 -16.55 -1.52
CA VAL A 52 10.26 -17.41 -1.07
C VAL A 52 10.08 -17.91 0.36
N LYS A 53 9.30 -17.17 1.18
CA LYS A 53 8.96 -17.58 2.54
C LYS A 53 7.61 -17.02 2.95
N GLY A 54 6.79 -17.84 3.62
CA GLY A 54 5.44 -17.48 4.05
C GLY A 54 4.59 -18.74 4.23
N PRO A 55 3.24 -18.60 4.11
CA PRO A 55 2.33 -19.74 4.15
C PRO A 55 2.71 -20.79 3.09
N GLU A 56 2.74 -22.08 3.48
CA GLU A 56 3.19 -23.19 2.59
C GLU A 56 2.47 -23.22 1.24
N ASN A 57 1.18 -22.92 1.24
CA ASN A 57 0.36 -22.89 0.04
C ASN A 57 0.71 -21.74 -0.93
N LEU A 58 1.52 -20.76 -0.52
CA LEU A 58 1.95 -19.63 -1.33
C LEU A 58 3.40 -19.72 -1.79
N VAL A 59 4.26 -20.49 -1.11
CA VAL A 59 5.68 -20.61 -1.46
C VAL A 59 5.82 -21.11 -2.90
N GLY A 60 6.69 -20.44 -3.67
CA GLY A 60 6.93 -20.70 -5.10
C GLY A 60 5.89 -20.08 -6.04
N LYS A 61 4.83 -19.47 -5.54
CA LYS A 61 3.84 -18.81 -6.39
C LYS A 61 4.22 -17.37 -6.73
N VAL A 62 3.86 -16.95 -7.94
CA VAL A 62 3.91 -15.55 -8.37
C VAL A 62 2.69 -14.85 -7.77
N VAL A 63 2.92 -13.84 -6.95
CA VAL A 63 1.87 -13.04 -6.29
C VAL A 63 1.89 -11.58 -6.72
N VAL A 64 2.95 -11.16 -7.40
CA VAL A 64 3.10 -9.82 -7.98
C VAL A 64 3.53 -9.98 -9.43
N ALA A 65 2.91 -9.26 -10.34
CA ALA A 65 3.30 -9.20 -11.74
C ALA A 65 2.97 -7.83 -12.33
N VAL A 66 3.77 -7.39 -13.28
CA VAL A 66 3.46 -6.19 -14.07
C VAL A 66 2.38 -6.54 -15.10
N SER A 67 1.29 -5.76 -15.14
CA SER A 67 0.24 -5.92 -16.14
C SER A 67 0.55 -5.11 -17.40
N GLU A 68 0.36 -5.72 -18.58
CA GLU A 68 0.49 -5.04 -19.87
C GLU A 68 -0.46 -3.86 -19.99
N ASP A 69 -1.67 -3.96 -19.44
CA ASP A 69 -2.70 -2.94 -19.51
C ASP A 69 -2.30 -1.63 -18.78
N PHE A 70 -1.42 -1.75 -17.77
CA PHE A 70 -0.98 -0.62 -16.94
C PHE A 70 0.47 -0.22 -17.19
N TYR A 71 1.21 -0.98 -18.01
CA TYR A 71 2.60 -0.69 -18.32
C TYR A 71 2.74 0.53 -19.21
N ARG A 72 3.50 1.52 -18.76
CA ARG A 72 3.79 2.75 -19.52
C ARG A 72 5.29 2.87 -19.76
N PRO A 73 5.78 2.66 -21.00
CA PRO A 73 7.22 2.73 -21.29
C PRO A 73 7.81 4.14 -21.13
N THR A 74 6.97 5.17 -21.06
CA THR A 74 7.38 6.58 -20.91
C THR A 74 7.17 7.11 -19.48
N ASP A 75 6.96 6.23 -18.48
CA ASP A 75 6.83 6.68 -17.10
C ASP A 75 8.12 7.39 -16.62
N VAL A 76 7.91 8.41 -15.80
CA VAL A 76 9.01 9.21 -15.24
C VAL A 76 9.81 8.37 -14.27
N VAL A 77 11.12 8.25 -14.50
CA VAL A 77 12.01 7.43 -13.67
C VAL A 77 12.13 7.96 -12.25
N ASN A 78 12.09 9.28 -12.08
CA ASN A 78 12.21 9.94 -10.78
C ASN A 78 11.17 11.05 -10.65
N LEU A 79 10.38 11.00 -9.59
CA LEU A 79 9.50 12.07 -9.12
C LEU A 79 10.01 12.54 -7.76
N TRP A 80 10.83 13.58 -7.78
CA TRP A 80 11.45 14.12 -6.57
C TRP A 80 11.24 15.62 -6.49
N ASP A 81 10.64 16.05 -5.40
CA ASP A 81 10.31 17.44 -5.16
C ASP A 81 11.00 17.98 -3.90
N ASP A 82 11.34 19.27 -3.92
CA ASP A 82 12.00 19.96 -2.81
C ASP A 82 10.98 20.64 -1.87
N PRO A 83 10.78 20.11 -0.64
CA PRO A 83 9.88 20.69 0.34
C PRO A 83 10.52 21.79 1.20
N THR A 84 11.72 22.27 0.91
CA THR A 84 12.48 23.20 1.78
C THR A 84 11.69 24.45 2.14
N LYS A 85 11.01 25.08 1.19
CA LYS A 85 10.16 26.25 1.42
C LYS A 85 9.01 25.93 2.38
N ALA A 86 8.32 24.81 2.19
CA ALA A 86 7.21 24.37 3.03
C ALA A 86 7.69 24.08 4.47
N LYS A 87 8.80 23.37 4.62
CA LYS A 87 9.40 23.10 5.94
C LYS A 87 9.77 24.38 6.68
N ALA A 88 10.43 25.33 6.00
CA ALA A 88 10.91 26.58 6.60
C ALA A 88 9.76 27.51 6.99
N LYS A 89 8.83 27.79 6.07
CA LYS A 89 7.76 28.77 6.27
C LYS A 89 6.61 28.24 7.11
N LEU A 90 6.15 27.01 6.85
CA LEU A 90 5.03 26.41 7.55
C LEU A 90 5.44 25.71 8.85
N LYS A 91 6.74 25.59 9.14
CA LYS A 91 7.29 24.76 10.24
C LYS A 91 6.74 23.34 10.21
N TRP A 92 6.43 22.86 9.00
CA TRP A 92 5.87 21.56 8.76
C TRP A 92 6.95 20.48 8.76
N ASN A 93 6.72 19.41 9.52
CA ASN A 93 7.58 18.23 9.52
C ASN A 93 6.89 17.07 8.78
N PRO A 94 7.32 16.74 7.55
CA PRO A 94 6.74 15.63 6.79
C PRO A 94 7.15 14.24 7.29
N ASN A 95 8.20 14.15 8.13
CA ASN A 95 8.81 12.90 8.55
C ASN A 95 8.35 12.46 9.96
N GLN A 96 7.11 12.79 10.35
CA GLN A 96 6.54 12.33 11.62
C GLN A 96 6.26 10.84 11.62
N THR A 97 5.94 10.28 10.45
CA THR A 97 5.77 8.85 10.23
C THR A 97 6.80 8.43 9.18
N SER A 98 7.62 7.45 9.48
CA SER A 98 8.57 6.89 8.51
C SER A 98 7.84 6.10 7.41
N PHE A 99 8.51 5.87 6.28
CA PHE A 99 7.96 5.07 5.20
C PHE A 99 7.61 3.65 5.66
N GLU A 100 8.51 3.00 6.40
CA GLU A 100 8.27 1.66 6.93
C GLU A 100 7.08 1.61 7.89
N GLU A 101 6.96 2.60 8.78
CA GLU A 101 5.83 2.72 9.70
C GLU A 101 4.51 2.97 8.96
N LEU A 102 4.51 3.80 7.91
CA LEU A 102 3.34 4.03 7.07
C LEU A 102 2.88 2.74 6.40
N VAL A 103 3.79 2.00 5.77
CA VAL A 103 3.48 0.72 5.12
C VAL A 103 2.91 -0.28 6.13
N LYS A 104 3.51 -0.37 7.32
CA LYS A 104 3.02 -1.22 8.40
C LYS A 104 1.58 -0.87 8.78
N LEU A 105 1.30 0.41 9.06
CA LEU A 105 -0.04 0.88 9.42
C LEU A 105 -1.09 0.57 8.34
N MET A 106 -0.72 0.74 7.07
CA MET A 106 -1.59 0.42 5.93
C MET A 106 -1.91 -1.08 5.90
N VAL A 107 -0.90 -1.94 5.98
CA VAL A 107 -1.08 -3.40 5.94
C VAL A 107 -1.92 -3.87 7.13
N GLU A 108 -1.64 -3.41 8.36
CA GLU A 108 -2.41 -3.77 9.55
C GLU A 108 -3.88 -3.37 9.42
N SER A 109 -4.15 -2.17 8.91
CA SER A 109 -5.51 -1.68 8.68
C SER A 109 -6.25 -2.52 7.65
N ASP A 110 -5.61 -2.83 6.52
CA ASP A 110 -6.23 -3.59 5.44
C ASP A 110 -6.45 -5.05 5.83
N MET A 111 -5.51 -5.68 6.53
CA MET A 111 -5.68 -7.03 7.05
C MET A 111 -6.84 -7.12 8.04
N ALA A 112 -6.99 -6.15 8.96
CA ALA A 112 -8.10 -6.09 9.89
C ALA A 112 -9.45 -5.94 9.17
N LYS A 113 -9.49 -5.09 8.13
CA LYS A 113 -10.68 -4.88 7.30
C LYS A 113 -11.09 -6.15 6.55
N VAL A 114 -10.16 -6.81 5.87
CA VAL A 114 -10.41 -8.07 5.15
C VAL A 114 -10.88 -9.15 6.11
N ALA A 115 -10.24 -9.30 7.27
CA ALA A 115 -10.67 -10.27 8.27
C ALA A 115 -12.11 -10.02 8.76
N SER A 116 -12.53 -8.77 8.93
CA SER A 116 -13.90 -8.40 9.30
C SER A 116 -14.90 -8.66 8.17
N GLU A 117 -14.54 -8.41 6.93
CA GLU A 117 -15.35 -8.68 5.74
C GLU A 117 -15.55 -10.19 5.54
N ASP A 118 -14.48 -10.98 5.68
CA ASP A 118 -14.54 -12.45 5.62
C ASP A 118 -15.43 -13.04 6.73
N ALA A 119 -15.33 -12.51 7.93
CA ALA A 119 -16.20 -12.93 9.04
C ALA A 119 -17.66 -12.60 8.73
N ALA A 120 -17.97 -11.41 8.23
CA ALA A 120 -19.31 -11.01 7.83
C ALA A 120 -19.86 -11.85 6.66
N MET A 121 -19.02 -12.19 5.68
CA MET A 121 -19.38 -13.05 4.57
C MET A 121 -19.74 -14.46 5.03
N LYS A 122 -18.94 -15.06 5.92
CA LYS A 122 -19.22 -16.38 6.50
C LYS A 122 -20.55 -16.40 7.25
N VAL A 123 -20.84 -15.36 8.04
CA VAL A 123 -22.12 -15.24 8.75
C VAL A 123 -23.29 -15.17 7.77
N ARG A 124 -23.19 -14.38 6.69
CA ARG A 124 -24.23 -14.27 5.65
C ARG A 124 -24.46 -15.60 4.95
N THR A 125 -23.40 -16.32 4.58
CA THR A 125 -23.49 -17.63 3.93
C THR A 125 -24.16 -18.65 4.83
N ASN A 126 -23.75 -18.75 6.09
CA ASN A 126 -24.37 -19.64 7.06
C ASN A 126 -25.86 -19.33 7.26
N LEU A 127 -26.22 -18.04 7.38
CA LEU A 127 -27.61 -17.62 7.53
C LEU A 127 -28.45 -18.00 6.32
N ALA A 128 -27.93 -17.82 5.10
CA ALA A 128 -28.62 -18.22 3.88
C ALA A 128 -28.90 -19.74 3.85
N GLU A 129 -27.90 -20.56 4.23
CA GLU A 129 -28.06 -22.01 4.32
C GLU A 129 -29.11 -22.43 5.40
N TYR A 130 -29.17 -21.73 6.53
CA TYR A 130 -30.17 -22.01 7.58
C TYR A 130 -31.59 -21.64 7.14
N LEU A 131 -31.75 -20.56 6.37
CA LEU A 131 -33.03 -20.16 5.79
C LEU A 131 -33.51 -21.16 4.72
N GLU A 132 -32.61 -21.63 3.83
CA GLU A 132 -32.93 -22.66 2.83
C GLU A 132 -33.33 -24.00 3.46
N LYS A 133 -32.69 -24.37 4.56
CA LYS A 133 -33.02 -25.61 5.32
C LYS A 133 -34.25 -25.45 6.22
N GLY A 134 -34.89 -24.27 6.28
CA GLY A 134 -36.07 -24.00 7.09
C GLY A 134 -35.82 -24.08 8.62
N ILE A 135 -34.56 -23.97 9.06
CA ILE A 135 -34.16 -24.05 10.47
C ILE A 135 -34.46 -22.72 11.20
N VAL A 136 -34.48 -21.62 10.45
CA VAL A 136 -34.84 -20.28 10.95
C VAL A 136 -35.99 -19.75 10.08
N LYS A 137 -37.05 -19.25 10.74
CA LYS A 137 -38.18 -18.58 10.10
C LYS A 137 -38.09 -17.07 10.24
#